data_bc850ee14a0a066bc0e642dfd4bdfcc6
#
_entry.id   bc850ee14a0a066bc0e642dfd4bdfcc6
#
_cell.length_a   1.000
_cell.length_b   1.000
_cell.length_c   1.000
_cell.angle_alpha   90.00
_cell.angle_beta   90.00
_cell.angle_gamma   90.00
#
_symmetry.space_group_name_H-M   'P 1'
#
loop_
_entity.id
_entity.type
_entity.pdbx_description
1 polymer ?
#
loop_
_entity_poly.entity_id
_entity_poly.type
_entity_poly.pdbx_seq_one_letter_code
_entity_poly.pdbx_strand_id
1 'polypeptide(L)'
;MQTQSHHTAASPARRRWLAALLGAGLALSAGFAHAADPAGTVRIGFQKAGLLAVLKAQGSLDKPLAELGYKVEWKEFPAGPQLLEALNTGSIDFGYTGAPPAVFAQAAGARLVYVGAEPGGKTNEALFVLDGSPARSVADLKGKRIALQKGSSSHYLLVQLLKRANLTVQDVQPIYLPPAEARAAFESGAVDAWVVWDPYYALAQKALKTRTLGDFSELPVFNFYEATPDFVKTHPRAVNAILAQLRTSGLWVNQHTQEAAALLSPKLGIEQPVVETWLRRVPYGVTPVTPQIVASQQQIADLFLQQKLIPKAVNVQGAVWQASFPVAGL
;
A
#
# COMPACT_ATOMS: atom_id res chain seq x y z
N MET A 1 59.40 23.76 -77.17
CA MET A 1 59.18 22.56 -76.42
C MET A 1 57.79 22.69 -75.75
N GLN A 2 56.77 22.13 -76.44
CA GLN A 2 55.35 22.27 -76.02
C GLN A 2 55.01 21.06 -75.23
N THR A 3 54.44 21.23 -73.99
CA THR A 3 53.86 20.17 -73.19
C THR A 3 52.34 20.30 -73.25
N GLN A 4 51.69 19.33 -73.91
CA GLN A 4 50.22 19.20 -73.95
C GLN A 4 49.71 18.64 -72.64
N SER A 5 48.71 19.31 -72.03
CA SER A 5 47.94 18.84 -70.92
C SER A 5 46.71 18.11 -71.42
N HIS A 6 46.58 16.83 -71.15
CA HIS A 6 45.37 16.03 -71.45
C HIS A 6 44.33 16.20 -70.31
N HIS A 7 43.22 16.86 -70.61
CA HIS A 7 42.01 16.83 -69.80
C HIS A 7 41.20 15.61 -70.16
N THR A 8 41.11 14.65 -69.22
CA THR A 8 40.20 13.52 -69.34
C THR A 8 38.89 13.92 -68.73
N ALA A 9 37.85 14.09 -69.56
CA ALA A 9 36.43 14.31 -69.10
C ALA A 9 35.83 13.02 -68.57
N ALA A 10 35.33 13.04 -67.35
CA ALA A 10 34.68 11.92 -66.78
C ALA A 10 33.29 11.67 -67.44
N SER A 11 33.00 10.41 -67.80
CA SER A 11 31.79 10.02 -68.54
C SER A 11 30.51 10.20 -67.69
N PRO A 12 29.38 10.52 -68.33
CA PRO A 12 28.10 10.77 -67.67
C PRO A 12 27.53 9.54 -66.91
N ALA A 13 28.03 8.36 -67.16
CA ALA A 13 27.62 7.14 -66.46
C ALA A 13 28.09 7.08 -65.00
N ARG A 14 29.22 7.68 -64.63
CA ARG A 14 29.68 7.74 -63.21
C ARG A 14 28.89 8.68 -62.33
N ARG A 15 28.23 9.69 -62.88
CA ARG A 15 27.38 10.64 -62.12
C ARG A 15 26.04 10.02 -61.72
N ARG A 16 25.53 9.05 -62.43
CA ARG A 16 24.23 8.37 -62.11
C ARG A 16 24.38 7.36 -60.98
N TRP A 17 25.56 6.75 -60.78
CA TRP A 17 25.78 5.81 -59.67
C TRP A 17 26.03 6.48 -58.33
N LEU A 18 26.60 7.69 -58.31
CA LEU A 18 26.79 8.44 -57.06
C LEU A 18 25.49 9.06 -56.54
N ALA A 19 24.53 9.38 -57.40
CA ALA A 19 23.21 9.86 -56.98
C ALA A 19 22.30 8.74 -56.43
N ALA A 20 22.49 7.50 -56.86
CA ALA A 20 21.75 6.34 -56.38
C ALA A 20 22.20 5.84 -54.98
N LEU A 21 23.49 6.07 -54.63
CA LEU A 21 24.02 5.71 -53.32
C LEU A 21 23.68 6.74 -52.23
N LEU A 22 23.44 8.01 -52.57
CA LEU A 22 22.98 9.05 -51.62
C LEU A 22 21.48 8.97 -51.33
N GLY A 23 20.68 8.39 -52.24
CA GLY A 23 19.23 8.17 -52.03
C GLY A 23 18.90 6.96 -51.13
N ALA A 24 19.78 5.93 -51.08
CA ALA A 24 19.56 4.74 -50.26
C ALA A 24 20.01 4.92 -48.81
N GLY A 25 20.84 5.93 -48.50
CA GLY A 25 21.27 6.24 -47.13
C GLY A 25 20.26 7.01 -46.25
N LEU A 26 19.28 7.65 -46.89
CA LEU A 26 18.26 8.43 -46.17
C LEU A 26 16.99 7.66 -45.83
N ALA A 27 16.83 6.43 -46.35
CA ALA A 27 15.64 5.61 -46.09
C ALA A 27 15.77 4.63 -44.91
N LEU A 28 16.93 4.51 -44.26
CA LEU A 28 17.20 3.62 -43.13
C LEU A 28 17.29 4.32 -41.78
N SER A 29 17.02 5.63 -41.72
CA SER A 29 16.87 6.37 -40.45
C SER A 29 15.43 6.41 -39.97
N ALA A 30 14.55 5.50 -40.45
CA ALA A 30 13.21 5.34 -39.95
C ALA A 30 13.24 4.62 -38.58
N GLY A 31 13.27 5.41 -37.52
CA GLY A 31 12.52 5.07 -36.32
C GLY A 31 13.05 3.98 -35.43
N PHE A 32 14.24 4.08 -34.88
CA PHE A 32 14.38 3.74 -33.47
C PHE A 32 13.66 4.85 -32.70
N ALA A 33 12.37 4.67 -32.46
CA ALA A 33 11.68 5.40 -31.39
C ALA A 33 12.42 4.99 -30.10
N HIS A 34 13.40 5.80 -29.70
CA HIS A 34 13.92 5.74 -28.35
C HIS A 34 12.69 5.97 -27.48
N ALA A 35 12.29 4.94 -26.74
CA ALA A 35 11.43 5.16 -25.58
C ALA A 35 12.16 6.24 -24.77
N ALA A 36 11.57 7.44 -24.71
CA ALA A 36 12.14 8.53 -23.93
C ALA A 36 12.41 7.98 -22.53
N ASP A 37 13.61 8.20 -21.98
CA ASP A 37 13.88 7.85 -20.59
C ASP A 37 12.77 8.43 -19.74
N PRO A 38 12.22 7.65 -18.78
CA PRO A 38 11.07 8.10 -18.02
C PRO A 38 11.39 9.42 -17.32
N ALA A 39 10.50 10.40 -17.51
CA ALA A 39 10.67 11.77 -17.02
C ALA A 39 10.65 11.86 -15.48
N GLY A 40 10.34 10.76 -14.77
CA GLY A 40 10.28 10.74 -13.32
C GLY A 40 10.12 9.35 -12.73
N THR A 41 10.15 9.29 -11.40
CA THR A 41 9.94 8.07 -10.62
C THR A 41 8.74 8.26 -9.69
N VAL A 42 7.81 7.32 -9.71
CA VAL A 42 6.73 7.21 -8.73
C VAL A 42 7.15 6.21 -7.67
N ARG A 43 7.31 6.67 -6.44
CA ARG A 43 7.77 5.86 -5.31
C ARG A 43 6.57 5.41 -4.49
N ILE A 44 6.33 4.11 -4.45
CA ILE A 44 5.17 3.51 -3.79
C ILE A 44 5.62 2.74 -2.55
N GLY A 45 5.11 3.17 -1.39
CA GLY A 45 5.26 2.44 -0.13
C GLY A 45 4.22 1.32 -0.01
N PHE A 46 4.67 0.13 0.34
CA PHE A 46 3.78 -1.01 0.56
C PHE A 46 4.16 -1.81 1.80
N GLN A 47 3.22 -2.58 2.32
CA GLN A 47 3.40 -3.58 3.37
C GLN A 47 3.20 -4.98 2.78
N LYS A 48 3.62 -6.03 3.47
CA LYS A 48 3.31 -7.42 3.08
C LYS A 48 1.81 -7.76 3.25
N ALA A 49 0.97 -6.79 2.97
CA ALA A 49 -0.50 -6.84 3.09
C ALA A 49 -1.14 -5.89 2.08
N GLY A 50 -2.44 -6.09 1.80
CA GLY A 50 -3.26 -5.20 0.96
C GLY A 50 -2.99 -5.32 -0.55
N LEU A 51 -3.74 -4.53 -1.33
CA LEU A 51 -3.67 -4.59 -2.79
C LEU A 51 -2.36 -4.10 -3.39
N LEU A 52 -1.60 -3.22 -2.72
CA LEU A 52 -0.31 -2.77 -3.24
C LEU A 52 0.71 -3.92 -3.34
N ALA A 53 0.64 -4.91 -2.43
CA ALA A 53 1.46 -6.11 -2.55
C ALA A 53 1.07 -6.95 -3.79
N VAL A 54 -0.22 -7.00 -4.12
CA VAL A 54 -0.73 -7.67 -5.33
C VAL A 54 -0.27 -6.94 -6.59
N LEU A 55 -0.45 -5.60 -6.67
CA LEU A 55 -0.03 -4.80 -7.81
C LEU A 55 1.47 -4.97 -8.10
N LYS A 56 2.29 -4.90 -7.04
CA LYS A 56 3.72 -5.16 -7.15
C LYS A 56 4.01 -6.56 -7.69
N ALA A 57 3.30 -7.58 -7.17
CA ALA A 57 3.48 -8.95 -7.59
C ALA A 57 3.07 -9.19 -9.06
N GLN A 58 2.05 -8.49 -9.53
CA GLN A 58 1.58 -8.53 -10.92
C GLN A 58 2.45 -7.73 -11.89
N GLY A 59 3.19 -6.71 -11.42
CA GLY A 59 3.83 -5.72 -12.29
C GLY A 59 2.83 -4.86 -13.06
N SER A 60 1.58 -4.79 -12.61
CA SER A 60 0.46 -4.20 -13.36
C SER A 60 0.51 -2.67 -13.44
N LEU A 61 1.35 -2.01 -12.64
CA LEU A 61 1.58 -0.56 -12.70
C LEU A 61 2.65 -0.13 -13.70
N ASP A 62 3.55 -1.03 -14.10
CA ASP A 62 4.73 -0.66 -14.89
C ASP A 62 4.33 -0.04 -16.24
N LYS A 63 3.44 -0.69 -16.99
CA LYS A 63 3.00 -0.20 -18.30
C LYS A 63 2.17 1.09 -18.21
N PRO A 64 1.11 1.20 -17.39
CA PRO A 64 0.30 2.42 -17.31
C PRO A 64 1.11 3.64 -16.84
N LEU A 65 2.08 3.47 -15.96
CA LEU A 65 2.92 4.57 -15.50
C LEU A 65 4.02 4.90 -16.50
N ALA A 66 4.58 3.93 -17.23
CA ALA A 66 5.53 4.17 -18.31
C ALA A 66 4.89 4.96 -19.46
N GLU A 67 3.63 4.71 -19.82
CA GLU A 67 2.87 5.50 -20.81
C GLU A 67 2.69 6.96 -20.39
N LEU A 68 2.77 7.25 -19.09
CA LEU A 68 2.76 8.61 -18.54
C LEU A 68 4.16 9.18 -18.30
N GLY A 69 5.22 8.44 -18.66
CA GLY A 69 6.61 8.86 -18.52
C GLY A 69 7.22 8.60 -17.14
N TYR A 70 6.70 7.63 -16.37
CA TYR A 70 7.22 7.30 -15.03
C TYR A 70 7.77 5.88 -14.94
N LYS A 71 8.81 5.72 -14.11
CA LYS A 71 9.20 4.42 -13.53
C LYS A 71 8.52 4.23 -12.17
N VAL A 72 8.24 2.97 -11.81
CA VAL A 72 7.74 2.61 -10.47
C VAL A 72 8.89 2.15 -9.60
N GLU A 73 9.01 2.71 -8.41
CA GLU A 73 9.91 2.25 -7.36
C GLU A 73 9.09 1.80 -6.14
N TRP A 74 9.32 0.57 -5.69
CA TRP A 74 8.61 0.00 -4.56
C TRP A 74 9.49 0.00 -3.30
N LYS A 75 8.93 0.51 -2.18
CA LYS A 75 9.58 0.51 -0.85
C LYS A 75 8.72 -0.26 0.15
N GLU A 76 9.30 -1.28 0.77
CA GLU A 76 8.62 -2.10 1.76
C GLU A 76 8.74 -1.49 3.16
N PHE A 77 7.63 -1.52 3.91
CA PHE A 77 7.56 -1.05 5.29
C PHE A 77 6.93 -2.12 6.20
N PRO A 78 7.37 -2.23 7.46
CA PRO A 78 6.83 -3.23 8.38
C PRO A 78 5.40 -2.93 8.83
N ALA A 79 5.01 -1.64 8.84
CA ALA A 79 3.69 -1.19 9.27
C ALA A 79 3.37 0.23 8.77
N GLY A 80 2.09 0.63 8.90
CA GLY A 80 1.59 1.93 8.45
C GLY A 80 2.28 3.16 9.04
N PRO A 81 2.58 3.24 10.34
CA PRO A 81 3.28 4.39 10.90
C PRO A 81 4.59 4.72 10.21
N GLN A 82 5.47 3.73 9.97
CA GLN A 82 6.74 3.92 9.28
C GLN A 82 6.56 4.31 7.81
N LEU A 83 5.54 3.75 7.16
CA LEU A 83 5.19 4.13 5.78
C LEU A 83 4.78 5.60 5.70
N LEU A 84 3.94 6.09 6.62
CA LEU A 84 3.49 7.49 6.63
C LEU A 84 4.58 8.47 7.07
N GLU A 85 5.55 8.05 7.87
CA GLU A 85 6.76 8.82 8.11
C GLU A 85 7.56 9.03 6.80
N ALA A 86 7.75 7.96 6.01
CA ALA A 86 8.39 8.03 4.70
C ALA A 86 7.59 8.88 3.70
N LEU A 87 6.25 8.85 3.76
CA LEU A 87 5.37 9.72 2.97
C LEU A 87 5.57 11.19 3.36
N ASN A 88 5.57 11.49 4.66
CA ASN A 88 5.74 12.85 5.18
C ASN A 88 7.10 13.47 4.82
N THR A 89 8.16 12.67 4.78
CA THR A 89 9.51 13.10 4.37
C THR A 89 9.71 13.15 2.86
N GLY A 90 8.70 12.77 2.06
CA GLY A 90 8.81 12.68 0.60
C GLY A 90 9.70 11.55 0.11
N SER A 91 10.01 10.56 0.95
CA SER A 91 10.75 9.36 0.56
C SER A 91 9.91 8.41 -0.29
N ILE A 92 8.59 8.51 -0.20
CA ILE A 92 7.59 7.89 -1.08
C ILE A 92 6.53 8.93 -1.46
N ASP A 93 5.82 8.68 -2.56
CA ASP A 93 4.79 9.57 -3.12
C ASP A 93 3.38 9.07 -2.85
N PHE A 94 3.22 7.75 -2.73
CA PHE A 94 1.95 7.05 -2.59
C PHE A 94 2.10 5.85 -1.66
N GLY A 95 1.04 5.55 -0.89
CA GLY A 95 1.03 4.42 0.04
C GLY A 95 -0.36 3.94 0.41
N TYR A 96 -0.42 2.96 1.31
CA TYR A 96 -1.64 2.36 1.82
C TYR A 96 -1.48 2.02 3.29
N THR A 97 -2.44 2.45 4.11
CA THR A 97 -2.46 2.14 5.53
C THR A 97 -3.88 1.85 6.04
N GLY A 98 -3.96 1.29 7.24
CA GLY A 98 -5.21 1.28 7.99
C GLY A 98 -5.61 2.71 8.41
N ALA A 99 -6.84 2.89 8.88
CA ALA A 99 -7.37 4.18 9.31
C ALA A 99 -6.52 4.91 10.36
N PRO A 100 -6.10 4.28 11.46
CA PRO A 100 -5.41 4.95 12.56
C PRO A 100 -4.04 5.56 12.22
N PRO A 101 -3.16 4.92 11.44
CA PRO A 101 -1.85 5.50 11.11
C PRO A 101 -1.94 6.92 10.56
N ALA A 102 -2.90 7.17 9.65
CA ALA A 102 -3.09 8.49 9.06
C ALA A 102 -3.51 9.54 10.09
N VAL A 103 -4.35 9.17 11.07
CA VAL A 103 -4.75 10.06 12.19
C VAL A 103 -3.54 10.42 13.05
N PHE A 104 -2.70 9.44 13.42
CA PHE A 104 -1.49 9.70 14.20
C PHE A 104 -0.51 10.58 13.43
N ALA A 105 -0.31 10.33 12.15
CA ALA A 105 0.57 11.13 11.30
C ALA A 105 0.09 12.59 11.21
N GLN A 106 -1.20 12.83 10.96
CA GLN A 106 -1.79 14.17 10.91
C GLN A 106 -1.69 14.88 12.26
N ALA A 107 -1.94 14.18 13.36
CA ALA A 107 -1.80 14.74 14.71
C ALA A 107 -0.34 15.11 15.04
N ALA A 108 0.62 14.40 14.47
CA ALA A 108 2.05 14.75 14.53
C ALA A 108 2.45 15.89 13.57
N GLY A 109 1.54 16.36 12.69
CA GLY A 109 1.79 17.46 11.76
C GLY A 109 2.16 17.00 10.35
N ALA A 110 2.09 15.70 10.04
CA ALA A 110 2.31 15.20 8.69
C ALA A 110 1.25 15.73 7.72
N ARG A 111 1.70 16.10 6.52
CA ARG A 111 0.82 16.49 5.42
C ARG A 111 0.63 15.28 4.48
N LEU A 112 -0.59 14.79 4.43
CA LEU A 112 -1.01 13.71 3.54
C LEU A 112 -2.36 14.03 2.90
N VAL A 113 -2.68 13.34 1.82
CA VAL A 113 -3.96 13.44 1.12
C VAL A 113 -4.56 12.05 0.98
N TYR A 114 -5.79 11.86 1.45
CA TYR A 114 -6.57 10.66 1.22
C TYR A 114 -7.06 10.64 -0.21
N VAL A 115 -6.54 9.75 -1.04
CA VAL A 115 -6.86 9.67 -2.48
C VAL A 115 -7.84 8.54 -2.81
N GLY A 116 -8.03 7.60 -1.90
CA GLY A 116 -8.97 6.49 -2.02
C GLY A 116 -9.17 5.79 -0.70
N ALA A 117 -10.24 5.01 -0.61
CA ALA A 117 -10.54 4.16 0.54
C ALA A 117 -10.85 2.73 0.11
N GLU A 118 -10.64 1.78 1.02
CA GLU A 118 -10.96 0.38 0.86
C GLU A 118 -11.73 -0.08 2.09
N PRO A 119 -12.84 -0.84 1.96
CA PRO A 119 -13.47 -1.45 3.12
C PRO A 119 -12.50 -2.38 3.84
N GLY A 120 -12.39 -2.24 5.15
CA GLY A 120 -11.58 -3.16 5.96
C GLY A 120 -12.22 -4.53 6.08
N GLY A 121 -11.40 -5.56 6.21
CA GLY A 121 -11.87 -6.89 6.58
C GLY A 121 -12.36 -6.92 8.02
N LYS A 122 -13.40 -7.71 8.28
CA LYS A 122 -13.95 -7.83 9.63
C LYS A 122 -13.15 -8.78 10.52
N THR A 123 -12.55 -9.80 9.91
CA THR A 123 -11.87 -10.90 10.61
C THR A 123 -10.40 -11.07 10.21
N ASN A 124 -9.84 -10.11 9.46
CA ASN A 124 -8.45 -10.14 9.03
C ASN A 124 -7.48 -9.54 10.04
N GLU A 125 -7.97 -9.09 11.18
CA GLU A 125 -7.22 -8.52 12.29
C GLU A 125 -7.89 -8.88 13.60
N ALA A 126 -7.11 -9.33 14.60
CA ALA A 126 -7.68 -9.82 15.85
C ALA A 126 -6.77 -9.61 17.05
N LEU A 127 -7.40 -9.56 18.22
CA LEU A 127 -6.79 -9.77 19.53
C LEU A 127 -6.94 -11.25 19.89
N PHE A 128 -5.85 -11.94 20.14
CA PHE A 128 -5.86 -13.37 20.43
C PHE A 128 -4.81 -13.77 21.45
N VAL A 129 -4.98 -14.94 22.02
CA VAL A 129 -4.12 -15.60 23.00
C VAL A 129 -3.76 -16.99 22.54
N LEU A 130 -2.74 -17.62 23.14
CA LEU A 130 -2.53 -19.06 22.99
C LEU A 130 -3.71 -19.83 23.57
N ASP A 131 -4.08 -20.97 22.99
CA ASP A 131 -5.23 -21.76 23.44
C ASP A 131 -5.13 -22.24 24.90
N GLY A 132 -3.91 -22.52 25.37
CA GLY A 132 -3.62 -22.85 26.77
C GLY A 132 -3.72 -21.66 27.75
N SER A 133 -3.91 -20.41 27.26
CA SER A 133 -4.11 -19.24 28.12
C SER A 133 -5.35 -19.38 28.99
N PRO A 134 -5.36 -18.95 30.25
CA PRO A 134 -6.56 -18.89 31.09
C PRO A 134 -7.55 -17.80 30.63
N ALA A 135 -7.12 -16.78 29.85
CA ALA A 135 -7.98 -15.72 29.36
C ALA A 135 -9.01 -16.28 28.37
N ARG A 136 -10.30 -16.03 28.61
CA ARG A 136 -11.45 -16.43 27.79
C ARG A 136 -12.16 -15.23 27.16
N SER A 137 -11.92 -14.04 27.70
CA SER A 137 -12.53 -12.78 27.29
C SER A 137 -11.51 -11.65 27.33
N VAL A 138 -11.84 -10.50 26.74
CA VAL A 138 -11.03 -9.28 26.82
C VAL A 138 -10.88 -8.79 28.27
N ALA A 139 -11.89 -8.98 29.12
CA ALA A 139 -11.85 -8.60 30.54
C ALA A 139 -10.74 -9.34 31.32
N ASP A 140 -10.42 -10.58 30.93
CA ASP A 140 -9.38 -11.38 31.56
C ASP A 140 -7.96 -10.89 31.24
N LEU A 141 -7.83 -9.91 30.36
CA LEU A 141 -6.54 -9.32 29.98
C LEU A 141 -6.09 -8.17 30.91
N LYS A 142 -6.86 -7.87 31.97
CA LYS A 142 -6.44 -6.88 32.97
C LYS A 142 -5.08 -7.24 33.57
N GLY A 143 -4.15 -6.27 33.53
CA GLY A 143 -2.77 -6.46 33.99
C GLY A 143 -1.88 -7.30 33.06
N LYS A 144 -2.37 -7.80 31.93
CA LYS A 144 -1.62 -8.66 31.00
C LYS A 144 -0.81 -7.86 29.99
N ARG A 145 0.28 -8.46 29.55
CA ARG A 145 1.18 -7.93 28.51
C ARG A 145 0.59 -8.23 27.13
N ILE A 146 0.33 -7.19 26.34
CA ILE A 146 -0.32 -7.29 25.02
C ILE A 146 0.60 -6.71 23.97
N ALA A 147 1.12 -7.53 23.05
CA ALA A 147 1.93 -7.06 21.94
C ALA A 147 1.06 -6.42 20.85
N LEU A 148 1.51 -5.31 20.30
CA LEU A 148 0.88 -4.61 19.18
C LEU A 148 1.80 -3.55 18.58
N GLN A 149 1.53 -3.14 17.32
CA GLN A 149 2.20 -1.97 16.72
C GLN A 149 1.51 -0.67 17.19
N LYS A 150 2.26 0.22 17.84
CA LYS A 150 1.74 1.53 18.25
C LYS A 150 1.28 2.35 17.06
N GLY A 151 0.10 2.97 17.15
CA GLY A 151 -0.45 3.85 16.12
C GLY A 151 -1.01 3.12 14.89
N SER A 152 -1.10 1.79 14.91
CA SER A 152 -1.70 0.96 13.84
C SER A 152 -3.20 0.73 14.06
N SER A 153 -3.84 0.02 13.12
CA SER A 153 -5.19 -0.53 13.26
C SER A 153 -5.33 -1.42 14.49
N SER A 154 -4.30 -2.24 14.79
CA SER A 154 -4.25 -3.08 16.00
C SER A 154 -4.33 -2.26 17.30
N HIS A 155 -3.75 -1.07 17.32
CA HIS A 155 -3.86 -0.18 18.47
C HIS A 155 -5.32 0.31 18.65
N TYR A 156 -5.99 0.67 17.56
CA TYR A 156 -7.40 1.04 17.58
C TYR A 156 -8.30 -0.14 17.99
N LEU A 157 -8.07 -1.31 17.43
CA LEU A 157 -8.82 -2.52 17.78
C LEU A 157 -8.70 -2.81 19.28
N LEU A 158 -7.48 -2.79 19.83
CA LEU A 158 -7.29 -2.99 21.27
C LEU A 158 -8.08 -1.97 22.11
N VAL A 159 -7.98 -0.67 21.78
CA VAL A 159 -8.71 0.40 22.49
C VAL A 159 -10.21 0.15 22.47
N GLN A 160 -10.77 -0.24 21.32
CA GLN A 160 -12.19 -0.51 21.17
C GLN A 160 -12.63 -1.74 21.96
N LEU A 161 -11.86 -2.83 21.91
CA LEU A 161 -12.18 -4.05 22.64
C LEU A 161 -12.08 -3.86 24.15
N LEU A 162 -11.07 -3.15 24.64
CA LEU A 162 -10.93 -2.78 26.05
C LEU A 162 -12.11 -1.92 26.51
N LYS A 163 -12.48 -0.89 25.73
CA LYS A 163 -13.65 -0.04 26.05
C LYS A 163 -14.94 -0.84 26.20
N ARG A 164 -15.19 -1.82 25.32
CA ARG A 164 -16.35 -2.71 25.41
C ARG A 164 -16.34 -3.62 26.64
N ALA A 165 -15.13 -3.96 27.12
CA ALA A 165 -14.93 -4.73 28.35
C ALA A 165 -14.89 -3.85 29.61
N ASN A 166 -15.25 -2.54 29.50
CA ASN A 166 -15.14 -1.55 30.57
C ASN A 166 -13.70 -1.41 31.12
N LEU A 167 -12.71 -1.58 30.25
CA LEU A 167 -11.28 -1.41 30.53
C LEU A 167 -10.72 -0.25 29.69
N THR A 168 -9.55 0.20 30.08
CA THR A 168 -8.74 1.21 29.38
C THR A 168 -7.36 0.65 29.05
N VAL A 169 -6.57 1.37 28.26
CA VAL A 169 -5.19 0.97 27.95
C VAL A 169 -4.31 0.94 29.21
N GLN A 170 -4.67 1.71 30.25
CA GLN A 170 -3.98 1.73 31.54
C GLN A 170 -4.25 0.46 32.39
N ASP A 171 -5.30 -0.27 32.09
CA ASP A 171 -5.61 -1.53 32.78
C ASP A 171 -4.84 -2.74 32.26
N VAL A 172 -4.08 -2.57 31.16
CA VAL A 172 -3.22 -3.60 30.55
C VAL A 172 -1.78 -3.10 30.42
N GLN A 173 -0.85 -3.95 29.96
CA GLN A 173 0.52 -3.59 29.67
C GLN A 173 0.79 -3.67 28.16
N PRO A 174 0.61 -2.59 27.38
CA PRO A 174 0.89 -2.61 25.96
C PRO A 174 2.40 -2.72 25.69
N ILE A 175 2.80 -3.71 24.92
CA ILE A 175 4.18 -3.92 24.48
C ILE A 175 4.25 -3.55 23.00
N TYR A 176 4.85 -2.42 22.70
CA TYR A 176 4.87 -1.86 21.34
C TYR A 176 6.03 -2.46 20.52
N LEU A 177 5.69 -3.36 19.62
CA LEU A 177 6.63 -4.10 18.78
C LEU A 177 6.13 -4.11 17.31
N PRO A 178 7.04 -4.07 16.33
CA PRO A 178 6.70 -4.42 14.95
C PRO A 178 6.18 -5.85 14.85
N PRO A 179 5.35 -6.20 13.85
CA PRO A 179 4.69 -7.50 13.78
C PRO A 179 5.61 -8.71 13.86
N ALA A 180 6.80 -8.68 13.24
CA ALA A 180 7.75 -9.79 13.26
C ALA A 180 8.34 -10.02 14.67
N GLU A 181 8.68 -8.94 15.39
CA GLU A 181 9.19 -8.99 16.76
C GLU A 181 8.07 -9.39 17.74
N ALA A 182 6.86 -8.85 17.53
CA ALA A 182 5.67 -9.21 18.32
C ALA A 182 5.35 -10.71 18.20
N ARG A 183 5.54 -11.32 17.02
CA ARG A 183 5.41 -12.75 16.80
C ARG A 183 6.38 -13.53 17.69
N ALA A 184 7.65 -13.21 17.66
CA ALA A 184 8.66 -13.88 18.47
C ALA A 184 8.37 -13.75 19.97
N ALA A 185 7.95 -12.55 20.42
CA ALA A 185 7.57 -12.33 21.83
C ALA A 185 6.33 -13.15 22.24
N PHE A 186 5.37 -13.32 21.32
CA PHE A 186 4.17 -14.11 21.57
C PHE A 186 4.46 -15.62 21.59
N GLU A 187 5.25 -16.11 20.65
CA GLU A 187 5.66 -17.52 20.58
C GLU A 187 6.49 -17.96 21.79
N SER A 188 7.34 -17.07 22.31
CA SER A 188 8.16 -17.35 23.52
C SER A 188 7.41 -17.16 24.85
N GLY A 189 6.17 -16.65 24.85
CA GLY A 189 5.42 -16.31 26.06
C GLY A 189 5.92 -15.05 26.78
N ALA A 190 6.75 -14.23 26.11
CA ALA A 190 7.17 -12.92 26.64
C ALA A 190 6.00 -11.93 26.73
N VAL A 191 4.93 -12.16 25.97
CA VAL A 191 3.64 -11.46 26.06
C VAL A 191 2.50 -12.45 26.17
N ASP A 192 1.39 -12.01 26.77
CA ASP A 192 0.26 -12.88 27.11
C ASP A 192 -0.81 -12.89 25.99
N ALA A 193 -0.87 -11.83 25.17
CA ALA A 193 -1.77 -11.68 24.05
C ALA A 193 -1.08 -10.90 22.91
N TRP A 194 -1.65 -11.04 21.70
CA TRP A 194 -1.17 -10.32 20.54
C TRP A 194 -2.34 -9.75 19.74
N VAL A 195 -2.19 -8.50 19.26
CA VAL A 195 -3.13 -7.87 18.32
C VAL A 195 -2.39 -7.61 17.02
N VAL A 196 -2.84 -8.21 15.93
CA VAL A 196 -2.18 -8.07 14.63
C VAL A 196 -3.14 -8.39 13.48
N TRP A 197 -2.78 -7.87 12.31
CA TRP A 197 -3.47 -8.10 11.02
C TRP A 197 -2.85 -9.25 10.22
N ASP A 198 -3.60 -9.72 9.21
CA ASP A 198 -3.11 -10.67 8.22
C ASP A 198 -1.98 -10.07 7.35
N PRO A 199 -1.00 -10.88 6.92
CA PRO A 199 -0.95 -12.33 7.06
C PRO A 199 -0.41 -12.85 8.40
N TYR A 200 0.04 -11.97 9.29
CA TYR A 200 0.63 -12.40 10.58
C TYR A 200 -0.37 -13.15 11.46
N TYR A 201 -1.64 -12.72 11.46
CA TYR A 201 -2.70 -13.42 12.21
C TYR A 201 -2.95 -14.83 11.64
N ALA A 202 -3.10 -14.96 10.34
CA ALA A 202 -3.27 -16.27 9.70
C ALA A 202 -2.04 -17.20 9.89
N LEU A 203 -0.83 -16.63 9.86
CA LEU A 203 0.41 -17.36 10.18
C LEU A 203 0.39 -17.87 11.61
N ALA A 204 0.00 -17.03 12.59
CA ALA A 204 -0.11 -17.43 13.99
C ALA A 204 -1.15 -18.54 14.18
N GLN A 205 -2.32 -18.42 13.55
CA GLN A 205 -3.35 -19.44 13.60
C GLN A 205 -2.92 -20.78 13.02
N LYS A 206 -2.11 -20.76 11.96
CA LYS A 206 -1.57 -21.99 11.36
C LYS A 206 -0.47 -22.62 12.19
N ALA A 207 0.46 -21.81 12.71
CA ALA A 207 1.64 -22.30 13.42
C ALA A 207 1.35 -22.67 14.89
N LEU A 208 0.36 -22.02 15.49
CA LEU A 208 0.06 -22.09 16.92
C LEU A 208 -1.42 -22.38 17.12
N LYS A 209 -1.74 -23.06 18.23
CA LYS A 209 -3.13 -23.17 18.70
C LYS A 209 -3.49 -21.84 19.39
N THR A 210 -4.35 -21.05 18.75
CA THR A 210 -4.75 -19.73 19.24
C THR A 210 -6.25 -19.64 19.47
N ARG A 211 -6.66 -18.75 20.37
CA ARG A 211 -8.04 -18.37 20.62
C ARG A 211 -8.22 -16.89 20.41
N THR A 212 -9.11 -16.51 19.49
CA THR A 212 -9.51 -15.11 19.26
C THR A 212 -10.40 -14.64 20.41
N LEU A 213 -10.09 -13.47 20.95
CA LEU A 213 -10.87 -12.79 21.97
C LEU A 213 -11.72 -11.64 21.40
N GLY A 214 -11.35 -11.12 20.23
CA GLY A 214 -12.10 -10.08 19.53
C GLY A 214 -11.45 -9.67 18.21
N ASP A 215 -12.26 -9.10 17.31
CA ASP A 215 -11.90 -8.63 15.98
C ASP A 215 -12.75 -7.41 15.58
N PHE A 216 -12.75 -7.04 14.28
CA PHE A 216 -13.54 -5.93 13.74
C PHE A 216 -14.96 -6.30 13.31
N SER A 217 -15.48 -7.48 13.63
CA SER A 217 -16.80 -7.95 13.14
C SER A 217 -17.94 -6.96 13.41
N GLU A 218 -17.85 -6.22 14.52
CA GLU A 218 -18.87 -5.25 14.94
C GLU A 218 -18.45 -3.78 14.80
N LEU A 219 -17.30 -3.51 14.14
CA LEU A 219 -16.77 -2.16 13.97
C LEU A 219 -16.66 -1.85 12.49
N PRO A 220 -17.21 -0.73 12.00
CA PRO A 220 -16.90 -0.25 10.66
C PRO A 220 -15.43 0.17 10.63
N VAL A 221 -14.69 -0.37 9.67
CA VAL A 221 -13.29 -0.01 9.46
C VAL A 221 -13.04 0.18 7.97
N PHE A 222 -12.24 1.19 7.65
CA PHE A 222 -11.74 1.45 6.31
C PHE A 222 -10.22 1.49 6.35
N ASN A 223 -9.60 1.17 5.24
CA ASN A 223 -8.20 1.43 4.97
C ASN A 223 -8.13 2.55 3.94
N PHE A 224 -6.99 3.21 3.84
CA PHE A 224 -6.84 4.37 2.97
C PHE A 224 -5.63 4.22 2.07
N TYR A 225 -5.76 4.78 0.87
CA TYR A 225 -4.66 5.10 -0.02
C TYR A 225 -4.32 6.57 0.19
N GLU A 226 -3.08 6.84 0.55
CA GLU A 226 -2.58 8.17 0.84
C GLU A 226 -1.48 8.55 -0.14
N ALA A 227 -1.39 9.86 -0.42
CA ALA A 227 -0.35 10.41 -1.25
C ALA A 227 0.18 11.72 -0.66
N THR A 228 1.35 12.16 -1.12
CA THR A 228 1.86 13.49 -0.76
C THR A 228 1.02 14.58 -1.45
N PRO A 229 0.81 15.75 -0.81
CA PRO A 229 0.11 16.88 -1.44
C PRO A 229 0.73 17.31 -2.78
N ASP A 230 2.05 17.28 -2.87
CA ASP A 230 2.76 17.67 -4.09
C ASP A 230 2.50 16.66 -5.21
N PHE A 231 2.51 15.35 -4.92
CA PHE A 231 2.25 14.32 -5.92
C PHE A 231 0.82 14.42 -6.49
N VAL A 232 -0.20 14.61 -5.65
CA VAL A 232 -1.57 14.76 -6.14
C VAL A 232 -1.78 16.03 -6.95
N LYS A 233 -1.05 17.10 -6.64
CA LYS A 233 -1.12 18.39 -7.32
C LYS A 233 -0.42 18.35 -8.68
N THR A 234 0.77 17.77 -8.74
CA THR A 234 1.63 17.82 -9.93
C THR A 234 1.45 16.63 -10.87
N HIS A 235 0.99 15.47 -10.33
CA HIS A 235 0.87 14.22 -11.07
C HIS A 235 -0.51 13.55 -10.94
N PRO A 236 -1.65 14.27 -11.09
CA PRO A 236 -2.99 13.70 -10.87
C PRO A 236 -3.30 12.54 -11.82
N ARG A 237 -2.74 12.53 -13.04
CA ARG A 237 -2.89 11.40 -13.98
C ARG A 237 -2.23 10.12 -13.48
N ALA A 238 -1.08 10.22 -12.81
CA ALA A 238 -0.41 9.06 -12.21
C ALA A 238 -1.23 8.52 -11.02
N VAL A 239 -1.77 9.41 -10.17
CA VAL A 239 -2.69 9.01 -9.07
C VAL A 239 -3.90 8.24 -9.63
N ASN A 240 -4.55 8.77 -10.69
CA ASN A 240 -5.69 8.11 -11.32
C ASN A 240 -5.32 6.75 -11.93
N ALA A 241 -4.15 6.63 -12.56
CA ALA A 241 -3.66 5.36 -13.11
C ALA A 241 -3.44 4.31 -12.00
N ILE A 242 -2.88 4.71 -10.86
CA ILE A 242 -2.71 3.83 -9.70
C ILE A 242 -4.07 3.37 -9.16
N LEU A 243 -5.01 4.30 -8.95
CA LEU A 243 -6.35 3.97 -8.45
C LEU A 243 -7.14 3.06 -9.40
N ALA A 244 -7.00 3.26 -10.72
CA ALA A 244 -7.60 2.40 -11.73
C ALA A 244 -7.04 0.96 -11.68
N GLN A 245 -5.73 0.81 -11.53
CA GLN A 245 -5.09 -0.51 -11.40
C GLN A 245 -5.46 -1.17 -10.07
N LEU A 246 -5.52 -0.43 -8.96
CA LEU A 246 -6.01 -0.95 -7.68
C LEU A 246 -7.42 -1.51 -7.80
N ARG A 247 -8.31 -0.81 -8.50
CA ARG A 247 -9.67 -1.27 -8.75
C ARG A 247 -9.69 -2.57 -9.55
N THR A 248 -8.97 -2.62 -10.66
CA THR A 248 -8.87 -3.81 -11.52
C THR A 248 -8.30 -5.00 -10.74
N SER A 249 -7.21 -4.81 -10.02
CA SER A 249 -6.60 -5.86 -9.22
C SER A 249 -7.48 -6.31 -8.04
N GLY A 250 -8.22 -5.39 -7.42
CA GLY A 250 -9.16 -5.74 -6.37
C GLY A 250 -10.28 -6.67 -6.86
N LEU A 251 -10.89 -6.33 -8.02
CA LEU A 251 -11.87 -7.19 -8.67
C LEU A 251 -11.29 -8.57 -9.02
N TRP A 252 -10.08 -8.59 -9.55
CA TRP A 252 -9.40 -9.83 -9.89
C TRP A 252 -9.12 -10.71 -8.66
N VAL A 253 -8.62 -10.14 -7.56
CA VAL A 253 -8.37 -10.89 -6.30
C VAL A 253 -9.65 -11.51 -5.75
N ASN A 254 -10.76 -10.75 -5.77
CA ASN A 254 -12.05 -11.24 -5.28
C ASN A 254 -12.59 -12.42 -6.10
N GLN A 255 -12.33 -12.42 -7.42
CA GLN A 255 -12.79 -13.47 -8.34
C GLN A 255 -11.81 -14.66 -8.43
N HIS A 256 -10.51 -14.42 -8.22
CA HIS A 256 -9.42 -15.37 -8.46
C HIS A 256 -8.51 -15.51 -7.22
N THR A 257 -9.11 -15.68 -6.04
CA THR A 257 -8.37 -15.69 -4.76
C THR A 257 -7.25 -16.74 -4.71
N GLN A 258 -7.45 -17.92 -5.28
CA GLN A 258 -6.44 -18.98 -5.31
C GLN A 258 -5.25 -18.62 -6.21
N GLU A 259 -5.52 -18.03 -7.37
CA GLU A 259 -4.47 -17.57 -8.31
C GLU A 259 -3.69 -16.39 -7.68
N ALA A 260 -4.38 -15.47 -7.00
CA ALA A 260 -3.76 -14.38 -6.27
C ALA A 260 -2.87 -14.91 -5.13
N ALA A 261 -3.31 -15.94 -4.41
CA ALA A 261 -2.52 -16.59 -3.37
C ALA A 261 -1.29 -17.28 -3.94
N ALA A 262 -1.43 -18.02 -5.07
CA ALA A 262 -0.32 -18.65 -5.76
C ALA A 262 0.72 -17.63 -6.27
N LEU A 263 0.27 -16.48 -6.76
CA LEU A 263 1.14 -15.36 -7.19
C LEU A 263 1.93 -14.75 -6.03
N LEU A 264 1.27 -14.51 -4.89
CA LEU A 264 1.85 -13.82 -3.73
C LEU A 264 2.76 -14.71 -2.89
N SER A 265 2.40 -15.98 -2.72
CA SER A 265 3.09 -16.94 -1.84
C SER A 265 4.62 -16.95 -2.00
N PRO A 266 5.19 -17.17 -3.19
CA PRO A 266 6.64 -17.20 -3.37
C PRO A 266 7.28 -15.82 -3.16
N LYS A 267 6.56 -14.72 -3.44
CA LYS A 267 7.06 -13.35 -3.32
C LYS A 267 7.12 -12.86 -1.87
N LEU A 268 6.22 -13.37 -1.03
CA LEU A 268 6.14 -13.02 0.38
C LEU A 268 6.89 -14.03 1.28
N GLY A 269 7.25 -15.20 0.76
CA GLY A 269 7.80 -16.31 1.55
C GLY A 269 6.77 -16.89 2.53
N ILE A 270 5.48 -16.88 2.16
CA ILE A 270 4.36 -17.37 2.97
C ILE A 270 3.67 -18.49 2.21
N GLU A 271 3.32 -19.59 2.88
CA GLU A 271 2.64 -20.72 2.27
C GLU A 271 1.29 -20.30 1.67
N GLN A 272 0.99 -20.81 0.47
CA GLN A 272 -0.22 -20.44 -0.27
C GLN A 272 -1.54 -20.58 0.53
N PRO A 273 -1.79 -21.63 1.33
CA PRO A 273 -3.02 -21.72 2.12
C PRO A 273 -3.18 -20.60 3.16
N VAL A 274 -2.08 -20.06 3.69
CA VAL A 274 -2.11 -18.92 4.62
C VAL A 274 -2.46 -17.64 3.87
N VAL A 275 -1.85 -17.43 2.71
CA VAL A 275 -2.16 -16.27 1.84
C VAL A 275 -3.61 -16.34 1.39
N GLU A 276 -4.11 -17.51 1.00
CA GLU A 276 -5.51 -17.70 0.61
C GLU A 276 -6.47 -17.39 1.78
N THR A 277 -6.14 -17.84 2.99
CA THR A 277 -6.92 -17.53 4.20
C THR A 277 -7.01 -16.02 4.43
N TRP A 278 -5.89 -15.30 4.34
CA TRP A 278 -5.86 -13.85 4.42
C TRP A 278 -6.70 -13.19 3.32
N LEU A 279 -6.49 -13.56 2.05
CA LEU A 279 -7.18 -12.93 0.93
C LEU A 279 -8.69 -13.08 1.00
N ARG A 280 -9.21 -14.20 1.55
CA ARG A 280 -10.66 -14.43 1.72
C ARG A 280 -11.30 -13.57 2.81
N ARG A 281 -10.52 -12.95 3.71
CA ARG A 281 -11.04 -12.16 4.83
C ARG A 281 -11.26 -10.68 4.50
N VAL A 282 -10.77 -10.22 3.36
CA VAL A 282 -10.81 -8.80 2.96
C VAL A 282 -11.65 -8.63 1.70
N PRO A 283 -12.65 -7.75 1.70
CA PRO A 283 -13.37 -7.36 0.49
C PRO A 283 -12.54 -6.32 -0.30
N TYR A 284 -11.66 -6.79 -1.18
CA TYR A 284 -10.77 -5.92 -1.93
C TYR A 284 -11.51 -4.99 -2.90
N GLY A 285 -11.09 -3.74 -2.96
CA GLY A 285 -11.59 -2.76 -3.90
C GLY A 285 -11.34 -1.33 -3.42
N VAL A 286 -11.04 -0.45 -4.36
CA VAL A 286 -10.85 0.96 -4.05
C VAL A 286 -12.10 1.76 -4.38
N THR A 287 -12.49 2.65 -3.47
CA THR A 287 -13.65 3.54 -3.59
C THR A 287 -13.26 5.00 -3.34
N PRO A 288 -14.07 5.97 -3.78
CA PRO A 288 -13.91 7.36 -3.36
C PRO A 288 -13.98 7.50 -1.84
N VAL A 289 -13.28 8.49 -1.29
CA VAL A 289 -13.40 8.87 0.11
C VAL A 289 -14.68 9.70 0.30
N THR A 290 -15.79 9.01 0.56
CA THR A 290 -17.11 9.63 0.70
C THR A 290 -17.26 10.38 2.03
N PRO A 291 -18.23 11.31 2.18
CA PRO A 291 -18.51 11.97 3.46
C PRO A 291 -18.75 11.00 4.62
N GLN A 292 -19.37 9.84 4.36
CA GLN A 292 -19.57 8.80 5.36
C GLN A 292 -18.25 8.18 5.82
N ILE A 293 -17.32 7.93 4.90
CA ILE A 293 -15.98 7.40 5.21
C ILE A 293 -15.17 8.45 5.99
N VAL A 294 -15.26 9.73 5.60
CA VAL A 294 -14.65 10.85 6.34
C VAL A 294 -15.19 10.91 7.77
N ALA A 295 -16.50 10.81 7.96
CA ALA A 295 -17.11 10.80 9.29
C ALA A 295 -16.63 9.63 10.15
N SER A 296 -16.50 8.43 9.57
CA SER A 296 -15.93 7.27 10.26
C SER A 296 -14.47 7.49 10.68
N GLN A 297 -13.65 8.05 9.79
CA GLN A 297 -12.26 8.38 10.09
C GLN A 297 -12.14 9.48 11.16
N GLN A 298 -13.03 10.49 11.11
CA GLN A 298 -13.08 11.55 12.10
C GLN A 298 -13.43 10.99 13.50
N GLN A 299 -14.35 10.03 13.59
CA GLN A 299 -14.68 9.37 14.87
C GLN A 299 -13.45 8.66 15.49
N ILE A 300 -12.58 8.09 14.68
CA ILE A 300 -11.32 7.50 15.16
C ILE A 300 -10.41 8.59 15.72
N ALA A 301 -10.29 9.72 15.01
CA ALA A 301 -9.48 10.85 15.45
C ALA A 301 -9.99 11.44 16.78
N ASP A 302 -11.30 11.63 16.90
CA ASP A 302 -11.95 12.18 18.10
C ASP A 302 -11.79 11.24 19.29
N LEU A 303 -11.93 9.92 19.07
CA LEU A 303 -11.69 8.91 20.10
C LEU A 303 -10.23 8.97 20.60
N PHE A 304 -9.26 9.04 19.70
CA PHE A 304 -7.85 9.11 20.09
C PHE A 304 -7.50 10.39 20.82
N LEU A 305 -8.11 11.52 20.45
CA LEU A 305 -7.97 12.77 21.20
C LEU A 305 -8.58 12.64 22.61
N GLN A 306 -9.78 12.11 22.71
CA GLN A 306 -10.47 11.87 24.00
C GLN A 306 -9.65 10.95 24.93
N GLN A 307 -9.03 9.91 24.35
CA GLN A 307 -8.19 8.97 25.08
C GLN A 307 -6.76 9.51 25.33
N LYS A 308 -6.45 10.75 24.92
CA LYS A 308 -5.13 11.40 25.03
C LYS A 308 -4.01 10.61 24.33
N LEU A 309 -4.37 9.85 23.28
CA LEU A 309 -3.43 9.10 22.46
C LEU A 309 -2.80 9.94 21.34
N ILE A 310 -3.46 11.04 20.98
CA ILE A 310 -2.92 12.08 20.09
C ILE A 310 -2.93 13.44 20.79
N PRO A 311 -1.96 14.34 20.48
CA PRO A 311 -1.78 15.60 21.21
C PRO A 311 -2.74 16.72 20.79
N LYS A 312 -3.36 16.63 19.61
CA LYS A 312 -4.23 17.68 19.04
C LYS A 312 -5.31 17.10 18.15
N ALA A 313 -6.38 17.86 17.95
CA ALA A 313 -7.45 17.52 17.02
C ALA A 313 -6.94 17.43 15.57
N VAL A 314 -7.55 16.52 14.81
CA VAL A 314 -7.30 16.30 13.39
C VAL A 314 -8.53 16.66 12.59
N ASN A 315 -8.37 17.37 11.48
CA ASN A 315 -9.42 17.63 10.50
C ASN A 315 -9.24 16.69 9.31
N VAL A 316 -9.96 15.59 9.30
CA VAL A 316 -9.89 14.57 8.24
C VAL A 316 -10.38 15.14 6.90
N GLN A 317 -11.47 15.88 6.89
CA GLN A 317 -12.07 16.45 5.67
C GLN A 317 -11.09 17.34 4.91
N GLY A 318 -10.25 18.09 5.61
CA GLY A 318 -9.25 18.97 5.00
C GLY A 318 -8.12 18.26 4.26
N ALA A 319 -8.00 16.94 4.42
CA ALA A 319 -6.99 16.12 3.76
C ALA A 319 -7.56 15.21 2.65
N VAL A 320 -8.85 15.34 2.28
CA VAL A 320 -9.44 14.54 1.22
C VAL A 320 -9.14 15.13 -0.14
N TRP A 321 -8.70 14.30 -1.08
CA TRP A 321 -8.49 14.70 -2.46
C TRP A 321 -9.82 15.07 -3.15
N GLN A 322 -9.87 16.29 -3.70
CA GLN A 322 -11.09 16.84 -4.29
C GLN A 322 -11.25 16.54 -5.80
N ALA A 323 -10.28 15.87 -6.42
CA ALA A 323 -10.36 15.54 -7.82
C ALA A 323 -11.34 14.38 -8.09
N SER A 324 -11.77 14.26 -9.34
CA SER A 324 -12.65 13.18 -9.77
C SER A 324 -11.96 11.83 -9.59
N PHE A 325 -12.55 10.96 -8.78
CA PHE A 325 -12.11 9.58 -8.66
C PHE A 325 -12.34 8.86 -10.00
N PRO A 326 -11.40 7.98 -10.45
CA PRO A 326 -11.59 7.28 -11.71
C PRO A 326 -12.86 6.44 -11.67
N VAL A 327 -13.83 6.80 -12.50
CA VAL A 327 -15.06 6.03 -12.68
C VAL A 327 -14.80 4.87 -13.62
N ALA A 328 -15.48 3.74 -13.41
CA ALA A 328 -15.39 2.59 -14.30
C ALA A 328 -15.82 2.97 -15.71
N GLY A 329 -14.98 2.72 -16.70
CA GLY A 329 -15.34 2.87 -18.10
C GLY A 329 -14.67 4.00 -18.85
N LEU A 330 -13.60 4.62 -18.33
CA LEU A 330 -12.73 5.50 -19.11
C LEU A 330 -11.36 4.86 -19.29
#